data_5e8992b8ac9e81a7f491b43db225b762
#
_entry.id   5e8992b8ac9e81a7f491b43db225b762
#
_cell.length_a   1.000
_cell.length_b   1.000
_cell.length_c   1.000
_cell.angle_alpha   90.00
_cell.angle_beta   90.00
_cell.angle_gamma   90.00
#
_symmetry.space_group_name_H-M   'P 1'
#
loop_
_entity.id
_entity.type
_entity.pdbx_description
1 polymer ?
#
loop_
_entity_poly.entity_id
_entity_poly.type
_entity_poly.pdbx_seq_one_letter_code
_entity_poly.pdbx_strand_id
1 'polypeptide(L)'
;MSEKTKKSLKIVSQEEIGRDIYSMWLQADEMADAARPGQFLSLYTRDGSKLLPRPISICEIDRENRRIRLVYRVTGKNTGTEAFSRLHAGVPVEVLGPLGNGFPLQEAEGKRVFFMGGGIGIPPMLQTAKELHAEKTAVLGYRDELFLNEEFENFANVFVATEDGSAGTKGNVMDAIRENALEADVIFACGPTPMLRAIKTFAEEKNIPCWISMEERMACGVGACLACVCKSKEVDGHSHVHNKRICKDGPVFLSTEVEL
;
A
#
# COMPACT_ATOMS: atom_id res chain seq x y z
N MET A 1 4.01 19.82 7.21
CA MET A 1 3.10 18.70 7.52
C MET A 1 1.79 18.97 6.81
N SER A 2 1.31 18.09 5.93
CA SER A 2 -0.01 18.23 5.32
C SER A 2 -1.07 18.20 6.41
N GLU A 3 -2.04 19.08 6.33
CA GLU A 3 -3.14 19.15 7.29
C GLU A 3 -3.99 17.86 7.18
N LYS A 4 -4.07 17.11 8.28
CA LYS A 4 -4.89 15.89 8.34
C LYS A 4 -6.33 16.28 8.56
N THR A 5 -7.17 16.17 7.54
CA THR A 5 -8.57 16.59 7.59
C THR A 5 -9.52 15.41 7.45
N LYS A 6 -10.63 15.48 8.17
CA LYS A 6 -11.76 14.57 7.96
C LYS A 6 -12.75 15.26 7.03
N LYS A 7 -13.02 14.63 5.89
CA LYS A 7 -13.92 15.17 4.83
C LYS A 7 -14.89 14.10 4.37
N SER A 8 -16.02 14.54 3.85
CA SER A 8 -16.97 13.69 3.13
C SER A 8 -16.67 13.79 1.64
N LEU A 9 -16.10 12.72 1.06
CA LEU A 9 -15.70 12.67 -0.34
C LEU A 9 -16.72 11.89 -1.16
N LYS A 10 -17.07 12.37 -2.37
CA LYS A 10 -17.96 11.65 -3.27
C LYS A 10 -17.22 10.57 -4.02
N ILE A 11 -17.84 9.38 -4.13
CA ILE A 11 -17.40 8.34 -5.03
C ILE A 11 -17.66 8.81 -6.47
N VAL A 12 -16.62 8.83 -7.29
CA VAL A 12 -16.69 9.14 -8.73
C VAL A 12 -17.09 7.89 -9.50
N SER A 13 -16.42 6.77 -9.20
CA SER A 13 -16.70 5.44 -9.74
C SER A 13 -16.28 4.38 -8.75
N GLN A 14 -16.91 3.20 -8.85
CA GLN A 14 -16.49 2.00 -8.16
C GLN A 14 -16.80 0.80 -9.04
N GLU A 15 -15.87 -0.13 -9.12
CA GLU A 15 -15.96 -1.36 -9.88
C GLU A 15 -15.24 -2.51 -9.17
N GLU A 16 -15.67 -3.73 -9.41
CA GLU A 16 -14.96 -4.95 -9.01
C GLU A 16 -13.96 -5.29 -10.10
N ILE A 17 -12.66 -5.32 -9.74
CA ILE A 17 -11.54 -5.57 -10.67
C ILE A 17 -10.91 -6.95 -10.49
N GLY A 18 -11.43 -7.75 -9.59
CA GLY A 18 -11.05 -9.12 -9.27
C GLY A 18 -11.94 -9.62 -8.14
N ARG A 19 -11.92 -10.91 -7.86
CA ARG A 19 -12.79 -11.52 -6.84
C ARG A 19 -12.63 -10.84 -5.48
N ASP A 20 -13.69 -10.19 -5.02
CA ASP A 20 -13.73 -9.40 -3.78
C ASP A 20 -12.73 -8.22 -3.76
N ILE A 21 -12.22 -7.78 -4.91
CA ILE A 21 -11.29 -6.64 -5.05
C ILE A 21 -12.00 -5.51 -5.79
N TYR A 22 -12.09 -4.38 -5.13
CA TYR A 22 -12.80 -3.20 -5.61
C TYR A 22 -11.85 -2.03 -5.83
N SER A 23 -12.03 -1.35 -6.95
CA SER A 23 -11.40 -0.08 -7.30
C SER A 23 -12.40 1.05 -7.09
N MET A 24 -12.07 2.02 -6.23
CA MET A 24 -12.92 3.16 -5.90
C MET A 24 -12.18 4.47 -6.19
N TRP A 25 -12.73 5.31 -7.06
CA TRP A 25 -12.26 6.67 -7.26
C TRP A 25 -13.07 7.66 -6.41
N LEU A 26 -12.36 8.51 -5.69
CA LEU A 26 -12.93 9.56 -4.84
C LEU A 26 -12.59 10.94 -5.40
N GLN A 27 -13.57 11.86 -5.42
CA GLN A 27 -13.31 13.28 -5.64
C GLN A 27 -12.65 13.84 -4.38
N ALA A 28 -11.38 14.20 -4.44
CA ALA A 28 -10.54 14.40 -3.26
C ALA A 28 -9.96 15.81 -3.12
N ASP A 29 -10.20 16.68 -4.10
CA ASP A 29 -9.80 18.12 -4.14
C ASP A 29 -8.39 18.34 -3.53
N GLU A 30 -8.23 19.22 -2.53
CA GLU A 30 -6.93 19.53 -1.91
C GLU A 30 -6.24 18.29 -1.27
N MET A 31 -7.00 17.22 -0.99
CA MET A 31 -6.42 15.97 -0.46
C MET A 31 -5.60 15.27 -1.53
N ALA A 32 -6.00 15.34 -2.82
CA ALA A 32 -5.22 14.80 -3.93
C ALA A 32 -3.91 15.57 -4.13
N ASP A 33 -3.94 16.91 -3.98
CA ASP A 33 -2.74 17.75 -4.08
C ASP A 33 -1.73 17.45 -2.95
N ALA A 34 -2.24 17.13 -1.75
CA ALA A 34 -1.43 16.85 -0.56
C ALA A 34 -0.94 15.40 -0.46
N ALA A 35 -1.57 14.47 -1.18
CA ALA A 35 -1.27 13.04 -1.10
C ALA A 35 0.07 12.68 -1.74
N ARG A 36 0.72 11.65 -1.19
CA ARG A 36 2.00 11.10 -1.67
C ARG A 36 1.90 9.58 -1.82
N PRO A 37 2.68 8.99 -2.74
CA PRO A 37 2.77 7.53 -2.90
C PRO A 37 3.14 6.83 -1.59
N GLY A 38 2.46 5.74 -1.26
CA GLY A 38 2.68 4.98 -0.02
C GLY A 38 1.87 5.45 1.18
N GLN A 39 1.17 6.58 1.10
CA GLN A 39 0.20 7.01 2.10
C GLN A 39 -1.12 6.24 1.99
N PHE A 40 -2.00 6.43 2.97
CA PHE A 40 -3.30 5.79 3.03
C PHE A 40 -4.40 6.77 3.47
N LEU A 41 -5.65 6.37 3.28
CA LEU A 41 -6.83 7.05 3.79
C LEU A 41 -7.55 6.13 4.78
N SER A 42 -8.10 6.69 5.86
CA SER A 42 -8.98 5.99 6.79
C SER A 42 -10.43 6.26 6.42
N LEU A 43 -11.16 5.22 5.97
CA LEU A 43 -12.55 5.29 5.56
C LEU A 43 -13.48 4.87 6.70
N TYR A 44 -14.54 5.63 6.91
CA TYR A 44 -15.56 5.38 7.94
C TYR A 44 -16.85 4.90 7.28
N THR A 45 -17.43 3.83 7.82
CA THR A 45 -18.77 3.42 7.44
C THR A 45 -19.81 4.32 8.13
N ARG A 46 -21.03 4.34 7.59
CA ARG A 46 -22.20 4.95 8.27
C ARG A 46 -22.93 3.97 9.19
N ASP A 47 -22.42 2.75 9.29
CA ASP A 47 -22.97 1.70 10.12
C ASP A 47 -22.40 1.82 11.54
N GLY A 48 -23.23 2.19 12.50
CA GLY A 48 -22.85 2.35 13.90
C GLY A 48 -22.34 1.08 14.60
N SER A 49 -22.51 -0.09 13.98
CA SER A 49 -21.90 -1.34 14.47
C SER A 49 -20.42 -1.51 14.03
N LYS A 50 -19.91 -0.64 13.15
CA LYS A 50 -18.56 -0.70 12.57
C LYS A 50 -17.77 0.58 12.89
N LEU A 51 -17.52 0.80 14.18
CA LEU A 51 -16.95 2.05 14.72
C LEU A 51 -15.54 2.37 14.24
N LEU A 52 -14.70 1.36 14.05
CA LEU A 52 -13.31 1.60 13.60
C LEU A 52 -13.25 1.91 12.12
N PRO A 53 -12.39 2.86 11.70
CA PRO A 53 -12.16 3.13 10.29
C PRO A 53 -11.40 1.98 9.63
N ARG A 54 -11.41 1.98 8.29
CA ARG A 54 -10.62 1.07 7.46
C ARG A 54 -9.49 1.84 6.80
N PRO A 55 -8.23 1.61 7.22
CA PRO A 55 -7.09 2.16 6.51
C PRO A 55 -6.96 1.46 5.15
N ILE A 56 -6.98 2.25 4.08
CA ILE A 56 -6.82 1.77 2.71
C ILE A 56 -5.71 2.57 2.05
N SER A 57 -4.69 1.88 1.56
CA SER A 57 -3.56 2.50 0.87
C SER A 57 -4.02 3.21 -0.41
N ILE A 58 -3.39 4.34 -0.70
CA ILE A 58 -3.61 5.06 -1.95
C ILE A 58 -2.98 4.26 -3.09
N CYS A 59 -3.81 3.87 -4.05
CA CYS A 59 -3.40 3.17 -5.27
C CYS A 59 -2.89 4.16 -6.32
N GLU A 60 -3.65 5.26 -6.51
CA GLU A 60 -3.36 6.24 -7.55
C GLU A 60 -3.81 7.65 -7.14
N ILE A 61 -3.07 8.65 -7.61
CA ILE A 61 -3.34 10.07 -7.39
C ILE A 61 -3.44 10.76 -8.74
N ASP A 62 -4.64 11.17 -9.10
CA ASP A 62 -4.91 12.00 -10.28
C ASP A 62 -5.02 13.47 -9.83
N ARG A 63 -3.91 14.19 -9.91
CA ARG A 63 -3.85 15.61 -9.48
C ARG A 63 -4.58 16.52 -10.45
N GLU A 64 -4.63 16.17 -11.73
CA GLU A 64 -5.31 16.98 -12.74
C GLU A 64 -6.82 17.04 -12.50
N ASN A 65 -7.43 15.89 -12.26
CA ASN A 65 -8.85 15.76 -11.96
C ASN A 65 -9.16 15.82 -10.46
N ARG A 66 -8.13 15.99 -9.59
CA ARG A 66 -8.23 16.04 -8.13
C ARG A 66 -8.93 14.81 -7.54
N ARG A 67 -8.48 13.63 -7.95
CA ARG A 67 -9.05 12.34 -7.54
C ARG A 67 -8.01 11.45 -6.89
N ILE A 68 -8.47 10.59 -5.99
CA ILE A 68 -7.68 9.53 -5.39
C ILE A 68 -8.37 8.20 -5.68
N ARG A 69 -7.59 7.22 -6.15
CA ARG A 69 -8.02 5.83 -6.33
C ARG A 69 -7.59 5.00 -5.14
N LEU A 70 -8.52 4.26 -4.60
CA LEU A 70 -8.31 3.24 -3.59
C LEU A 70 -8.63 1.89 -4.18
N VAL A 71 -7.78 0.90 -3.92
CA VAL A 71 -8.09 -0.49 -4.26
C VAL A 71 -8.05 -1.30 -2.97
N TYR A 72 -9.12 -2.04 -2.69
CA TYR A 72 -9.27 -2.77 -1.44
C TYR A 72 -9.94 -4.12 -1.64
N ARG A 73 -9.66 -5.03 -0.72
CA ARG A 73 -10.29 -6.36 -0.69
C ARG A 73 -11.41 -6.38 0.34
N VAL A 74 -12.52 -7.01 0.00
CA VAL A 74 -13.57 -7.38 0.95
C VAL A 74 -13.07 -8.54 1.81
N THR A 75 -12.93 -8.30 3.12
CA THR A 75 -12.30 -9.25 4.05
C THR A 75 -13.30 -10.22 4.70
N GLY A 76 -14.53 -10.24 4.22
CA GLY A 76 -15.59 -11.15 4.69
C GLY A 76 -16.93 -10.45 4.91
N LYS A 77 -17.92 -11.24 5.31
CA LYS A 77 -19.30 -10.75 5.59
C LYS A 77 -19.34 -9.85 6.81
N ASN A 78 -20.23 -8.87 6.80
CA ASN A 78 -20.44 -7.88 7.86
C ASN A 78 -19.20 -7.04 8.22
N THR A 79 -18.25 -6.91 7.29
CA THR A 79 -17.06 -6.05 7.46
C THR A 79 -17.31 -4.64 6.94
N GLY A 80 -16.42 -3.69 7.29
CA GLY A 80 -16.48 -2.33 6.72
C GLY A 80 -16.17 -2.32 5.22
N THR A 81 -15.26 -3.18 4.76
CA THR A 81 -14.93 -3.30 3.34
C THR A 81 -16.10 -3.87 2.53
N GLU A 82 -16.89 -4.80 3.08
CA GLU A 82 -18.15 -5.24 2.46
C GLU A 82 -19.19 -4.10 2.41
N ALA A 83 -19.27 -3.26 3.45
CA ALA A 83 -20.16 -2.11 3.41
C ALA A 83 -19.76 -1.11 2.31
N PHE A 84 -18.46 -0.91 2.09
CA PHE A 84 -17.98 -0.05 1.00
C PHE A 84 -18.22 -0.65 -0.38
N SER A 85 -18.10 -1.97 -0.57
CA SER A 85 -18.31 -2.60 -1.89
C SER A 85 -19.73 -2.45 -2.42
N ARG A 86 -20.70 -2.15 -1.56
CA ARG A 86 -22.10 -1.88 -1.92
C ARG A 86 -22.39 -0.43 -2.30
N LEU A 87 -21.40 0.46 -2.13
CA LEU A 87 -21.53 1.87 -2.50
C LEU A 87 -21.38 2.04 -4.02
N HIS A 88 -21.86 3.16 -4.53
CA HIS A 88 -21.81 3.47 -5.95
C HIS A 88 -21.49 4.95 -6.19
N ALA A 89 -21.26 5.33 -7.43
CA ALA A 89 -20.98 6.71 -7.83
C ALA A 89 -22.02 7.70 -7.26
N GLY A 90 -21.56 8.85 -6.82
CA GLY A 90 -22.38 9.91 -6.21
C GLY A 90 -22.57 9.78 -4.70
N VAL A 91 -22.37 8.59 -4.11
CA VAL A 91 -22.49 8.39 -2.65
C VAL A 91 -21.28 8.99 -1.94
N PRO A 92 -21.49 9.75 -0.83
CA PRO A 92 -20.39 10.28 -0.05
C PRO A 92 -19.86 9.24 0.96
N VAL A 93 -18.53 9.22 1.12
CA VAL A 93 -17.79 8.44 2.11
C VAL A 93 -17.02 9.39 3.03
N GLU A 94 -17.12 9.16 4.34
CA GLU A 94 -16.32 9.88 5.33
C GLU A 94 -14.88 9.36 5.33
N VAL A 95 -13.93 10.27 5.12
CA VAL A 95 -12.51 9.96 4.96
C VAL A 95 -11.67 10.85 5.85
N LEU A 96 -10.68 10.27 6.52
CA LEU A 96 -9.62 10.99 7.21
C LEU A 96 -8.29 10.75 6.46
N GLY A 97 -7.60 11.80 6.08
CA GLY A 97 -6.31 11.67 5.38
C GLY A 97 -5.84 12.95 4.68
N PRO A 98 -4.75 12.84 3.89
CA PRO A 98 -3.89 11.66 3.76
C PRO A 98 -3.09 11.38 5.05
N LEU A 99 -2.85 10.10 5.33
CA LEU A 99 -2.25 9.63 6.58
C LEU A 99 -0.92 8.90 6.32
N GLY A 100 -0.07 8.88 7.35
CA GLY A 100 1.24 8.24 7.31
C GLY A 100 2.27 9.01 6.47
N ASN A 101 3.46 8.41 6.36
CA ASN A 101 4.51 8.85 5.44
C ASN A 101 4.38 8.11 4.09
N GLY A 102 5.12 8.56 3.08
CA GLY A 102 5.20 7.88 1.77
C GLY A 102 6.52 7.15 1.59
N PHE A 103 6.69 6.50 0.44
CA PHE A 103 7.99 5.97 0.03
C PHE A 103 8.96 7.12 -0.25
N PRO A 104 10.24 6.99 0.18
CA PRO A 104 11.27 8.01 -0.05
C PRO A 104 11.81 7.91 -1.47
N LEU A 105 11.10 8.46 -2.45
CA LEU A 105 11.44 8.35 -3.88
C LEU A 105 12.85 8.87 -4.18
N GLN A 106 13.31 9.89 -3.47
CA GLN A 106 14.65 10.47 -3.62
C GLN A 106 15.78 9.45 -3.36
N GLU A 107 15.55 8.42 -2.55
CA GLU A 107 16.52 7.36 -2.28
C GLU A 107 16.72 6.39 -3.45
N ALA A 108 15.78 6.40 -4.40
CA ALA A 108 15.71 5.46 -5.51
C ALA A 108 15.84 6.14 -6.89
N GLU A 109 15.96 7.46 -6.93
CA GLU A 109 16.06 8.24 -8.16
C GLU A 109 17.24 7.78 -9.02
N GLY A 110 16.99 7.46 -10.31
CA GLY A 110 18.00 7.03 -11.28
C GLY A 110 18.60 5.64 -11.06
N LYS A 111 18.08 4.86 -10.09
CA LYS A 111 18.58 3.52 -9.74
C LYS A 111 17.72 2.42 -10.38
N ARG A 112 18.18 1.16 -10.31
CA ARG A 112 17.36 -0.02 -10.59
C ARG A 112 16.49 -0.29 -9.36
N VAL A 113 15.17 -0.27 -9.52
CA VAL A 113 14.25 -0.35 -8.40
C VAL A 113 13.27 -1.50 -8.56
N PHE A 114 13.16 -2.33 -7.51
CA PHE A 114 12.08 -3.29 -7.40
C PHE A 114 10.87 -2.67 -6.71
N PHE A 115 9.71 -2.78 -7.36
CA PHE A 115 8.39 -2.58 -6.77
C PHE A 115 7.78 -3.94 -6.49
N MET A 116 7.85 -4.40 -5.25
CA MET A 116 7.42 -5.73 -4.87
C MET A 116 6.06 -5.67 -4.17
N GLY A 117 5.03 -6.15 -4.86
CA GLY A 117 3.66 -6.16 -4.35
C GLY A 117 3.14 -7.57 -4.14
N GLY A 118 2.45 -7.85 -3.02
CA GLY A 118 1.80 -9.13 -2.77
C GLY A 118 0.31 -8.98 -2.47
N GLY A 119 -0.56 -9.57 -3.30
CA GLY A 119 -2.00 -9.47 -3.12
C GLY A 119 -2.47 -8.02 -3.00
N ILE A 120 -3.17 -7.67 -1.91
CA ILE A 120 -3.68 -6.29 -1.72
C ILE A 120 -2.56 -5.27 -1.40
N GLY A 121 -1.32 -5.68 -1.27
CA GLY A 121 -0.15 -4.80 -1.22
C GLY A 121 0.34 -4.32 -2.59
N ILE A 122 -0.22 -4.82 -3.69
CA ILE A 122 0.11 -4.39 -5.07
C ILE A 122 -0.37 -2.94 -5.33
N PRO A 123 -1.60 -2.54 -5.00
CA PRO A 123 -2.12 -1.20 -5.29
C PRO A 123 -1.21 -0.03 -4.87
N PRO A 124 -0.64 0.04 -3.65
CA PRO A 124 0.20 1.17 -3.25
C PRO A 124 1.52 1.28 -4.03
N MET A 125 1.94 0.21 -4.72
CA MET A 125 3.13 0.24 -5.57
C MET A 125 2.89 0.97 -6.89
N LEU A 126 1.65 1.04 -7.39
CA LEU A 126 1.34 1.62 -8.70
C LEU A 126 1.70 3.11 -8.76
N GLN A 127 1.19 3.93 -7.83
CA GLN A 127 1.53 5.36 -7.80
C GLN A 127 3.01 5.60 -7.57
N THR A 128 3.65 4.74 -6.75
CA THR A 128 5.09 4.82 -6.49
C THR A 128 5.89 4.58 -7.78
N ALA A 129 5.49 3.59 -8.58
CA ALA A 129 6.10 3.31 -9.87
C ALA A 129 5.84 4.42 -10.91
N LYS A 130 4.65 5.06 -10.87
CA LYS A 130 4.32 6.18 -11.77
C LYS A 130 5.18 7.41 -11.52
N GLU A 131 5.40 7.79 -10.27
CA GLU A 131 6.08 9.04 -9.92
C GLU A 131 7.61 8.95 -9.92
N LEU A 132 8.17 7.75 -9.73
CA LEU A 132 9.63 7.60 -9.67
C LEU A 132 10.27 7.60 -11.06
N HIS A 133 11.34 8.38 -11.24
CA HIS A 133 12.19 8.35 -12.42
C HIS A 133 13.40 7.42 -12.19
N ALA A 134 13.30 6.16 -12.64
CA ALA A 134 14.25 5.10 -12.37
C ALA A 134 14.14 3.97 -13.42
N GLU A 135 15.06 3.01 -13.42
CA GLU A 135 14.87 1.73 -14.07
C GLU A 135 13.97 0.86 -13.17
N LYS A 136 12.75 0.59 -13.63
CA LYS A 136 11.68 0.04 -12.80
C LYS A 136 11.34 -1.38 -13.17
N THR A 137 11.37 -2.28 -12.19
CA THR A 137 10.91 -3.66 -12.29
C THR A 137 9.82 -3.91 -11.23
N ALA A 138 8.61 -4.22 -11.66
CA ALA A 138 7.51 -4.62 -10.78
C ALA A 138 7.49 -6.16 -10.65
N VAL A 139 7.59 -6.67 -9.42
CA VAL A 139 7.50 -8.10 -9.11
C VAL A 139 6.22 -8.31 -8.29
N LEU A 140 5.18 -8.82 -8.96
CA LEU A 140 3.83 -8.86 -8.43
C LEU A 140 3.43 -10.29 -8.08
N GLY A 141 3.12 -10.52 -6.80
CA GLY A 141 2.73 -11.82 -6.28
C GLY A 141 1.22 -11.92 -6.08
N TYR A 142 0.61 -12.94 -6.66
CA TYR A 142 -0.81 -13.23 -6.55
C TYR A 142 -1.02 -14.66 -6.03
N ARG A 143 -2.21 -14.92 -5.56
CA ARG A 143 -2.61 -16.28 -5.23
C ARG A 143 -2.98 -17.05 -6.49
N ASP A 144 -3.94 -16.52 -7.25
CA ASP A 144 -4.57 -17.17 -8.40
C ASP A 144 -5.03 -16.18 -9.48
N GLU A 145 -5.55 -15.01 -9.11
CA GLU A 145 -6.18 -14.04 -10.01
C GLU A 145 -5.38 -12.73 -10.07
N LEU A 146 -5.11 -12.25 -11.29
CA LEU A 146 -4.34 -11.03 -11.53
C LEU A 146 -5.26 -9.80 -11.52
N PHE A 147 -4.73 -8.68 -11.05
CA PHE A 147 -5.34 -7.37 -11.14
C PHE A 147 -4.25 -6.29 -11.15
N LEU A 148 -4.47 -5.19 -11.85
CA LEU A 148 -3.55 -4.06 -12.03
C LEU A 148 -2.23 -4.37 -12.77
N ASN A 149 -1.91 -5.62 -13.09
CA ASN A 149 -0.65 -5.98 -13.76
C ASN A 149 -0.47 -5.24 -15.10
N GLU A 150 -1.51 -5.16 -15.93
CA GLU A 150 -1.49 -4.43 -17.21
C GLU A 150 -1.26 -2.92 -17.01
N GLU A 151 -1.76 -2.35 -15.91
CA GLU A 151 -1.52 -0.94 -15.59
C GLU A 151 -0.05 -0.68 -15.24
N PHE A 152 0.62 -1.63 -14.56
CA PHE A 152 2.06 -1.54 -14.26
C PHE A 152 2.94 -1.60 -15.51
N GLU A 153 2.55 -2.32 -16.55
CA GLU A 153 3.31 -2.45 -17.82
C GLU A 153 3.55 -1.09 -18.49
N ASN A 154 2.72 -0.08 -18.21
CA ASN A 154 2.92 1.28 -18.71
C ASN A 154 4.08 2.02 -17.98
N PHE A 155 4.57 1.50 -16.86
CA PHE A 155 5.52 2.22 -15.98
C PHE A 155 6.74 1.40 -15.60
N ALA A 156 6.72 0.07 -15.75
CA ALA A 156 7.77 -0.82 -15.29
C ALA A 156 7.84 -2.11 -16.13
N ASN A 157 8.97 -2.81 -16.08
CA ASN A 157 9.03 -4.20 -16.53
C ASN A 157 8.30 -5.06 -15.47
N VAL A 158 7.28 -5.82 -15.89
CA VAL A 158 6.43 -6.58 -14.98
C VAL A 158 6.79 -8.06 -14.98
N PHE A 159 7.01 -8.60 -13.80
CA PHE A 159 7.17 -10.04 -13.54
C PHE A 159 6.08 -10.48 -12.56
N VAL A 160 5.35 -11.49 -12.94
CA VAL A 160 4.23 -12.04 -12.17
C VAL A 160 4.64 -13.39 -11.55
N ALA A 161 4.24 -13.59 -10.30
CA ALA A 161 4.27 -14.90 -9.64
C ALA A 161 2.87 -15.26 -9.14
N THR A 162 2.44 -16.49 -9.38
CA THR A 162 1.18 -17.03 -8.83
C THR A 162 1.43 -18.30 -8.06
N GLU A 163 0.78 -18.48 -6.90
CA GLU A 163 0.97 -19.65 -6.04
C GLU A 163 0.60 -20.95 -6.78
N ASP A 164 -0.45 -20.91 -7.59
CA ASP A 164 -0.93 -22.07 -8.36
C ASP A 164 -0.20 -22.29 -9.70
N GLY A 165 0.56 -21.28 -10.18
CA GLY A 165 1.24 -21.31 -11.47
C GLY A 165 0.33 -21.01 -12.66
N SER A 166 -0.82 -20.38 -12.46
CA SER A 166 -1.76 -20.02 -13.50
C SER A 166 -1.24 -18.91 -14.44
N ALA A 167 -0.30 -18.07 -13.93
CA ALA A 167 0.35 -17.02 -14.71
C ALA A 167 1.76 -16.74 -14.17
N GLY A 168 2.69 -16.44 -15.07
CA GLY A 168 4.09 -16.11 -14.74
C GLY A 168 4.83 -17.25 -14.05
N THR A 169 5.71 -16.89 -13.11
CA THR A 169 6.46 -17.85 -12.30
C THR A 169 5.53 -18.55 -11.29
N LYS A 170 5.60 -19.86 -11.21
CA LYS A 170 4.90 -20.62 -10.16
C LYS A 170 5.61 -20.45 -8.81
N GLY A 171 4.89 -19.93 -7.83
CA GLY A 171 5.40 -19.70 -6.49
C GLY A 171 5.15 -18.28 -5.99
N ASN A 172 6.17 -17.63 -5.47
CA ASN A 172 6.09 -16.29 -4.88
C ASN A 172 7.07 -15.31 -5.55
N VAL A 173 7.06 -14.05 -5.13
CA VAL A 173 7.91 -12.98 -5.71
C VAL A 173 9.39 -13.29 -5.65
N MET A 174 9.88 -14.06 -4.65
CA MET A 174 11.28 -14.45 -4.55
C MET A 174 11.63 -15.53 -5.57
N ASP A 175 10.66 -16.37 -5.95
CA ASP A 175 10.83 -17.37 -7.02
C ASP A 175 10.96 -16.65 -8.36
N ALA A 176 10.12 -15.63 -8.63
CA ALA A 176 10.21 -14.81 -9.85
C ALA A 176 11.57 -14.11 -9.97
N ILE A 177 12.09 -13.54 -8.86
CA ILE A 177 13.42 -12.90 -8.87
C ILE A 177 14.51 -13.92 -9.23
N ARG A 178 14.48 -15.12 -8.64
CA ARG A 178 15.48 -16.17 -8.90
C ARG A 178 15.42 -16.71 -10.31
N GLU A 179 14.21 -17.04 -10.77
CA GLU A 179 13.98 -17.61 -12.10
C GLU A 179 14.43 -16.68 -13.23
N ASN A 180 14.19 -15.39 -13.08
CA ASN A 180 14.50 -14.37 -14.08
C ASN A 180 15.84 -13.64 -13.82
N ALA A 181 16.62 -14.07 -12.82
CA ALA A 181 17.90 -13.48 -12.43
C ALA A 181 17.83 -11.94 -12.28
N LEU A 182 16.78 -11.44 -11.64
CA LEU A 182 16.53 -10.01 -11.50
C LEU A 182 17.46 -9.37 -10.48
N GLU A 183 17.85 -8.12 -10.74
CA GLU A 183 18.70 -7.32 -9.85
C GLU A 183 18.11 -5.94 -9.60
N ALA A 184 18.35 -5.39 -8.42
CA ALA A 184 17.97 -4.04 -8.04
C ALA A 184 18.98 -3.40 -7.10
N ASP A 185 18.99 -2.07 -7.08
CA ASP A 185 19.79 -1.26 -6.16
C ASP A 185 18.96 -0.75 -4.97
N VAL A 186 17.64 -0.73 -5.11
CA VAL A 186 16.68 -0.35 -4.06
C VAL A 186 15.42 -1.21 -4.18
N ILE A 187 14.80 -1.55 -3.05
CA ILE A 187 13.55 -2.30 -2.99
C ILE A 187 12.48 -1.48 -2.28
N PHE A 188 11.32 -1.33 -2.92
CA PHE A 188 10.07 -0.88 -2.32
C PHE A 188 9.09 -2.05 -2.28
N ALA A 189 8.54 -2.36 -1.10
CA ALA A 189 7.69 -3.54 -0.94
C ALA A 189 6.44 -3.27 -0.10
N CYS A 190 5.33 -3.92 -0.46
CA CYS A 190 4.11 -3.98 0.32
C CYS A 190 3.43 -5.34 0.12
N GLY A 191 2.96 -5.96 1.20
CA GLY A 191 2.30 -7.26 1.12
C GLY A 191 2.25 -8.00 2.45
N PRO A 192 1.90 -9.29 2.44
CA PRO A 192 1.80 -10.11 3.64
C PRO A 192 3.13 -10.19 4.41
N THR A 193 3.06 -10.23 5.74
CA THR A 193 4.24 -10.31 6.60
C THR A 193 5.25 -11.41 6.21
N PRO A 194 4.83 -12.65 5.84
CA PRO A 194 5.79 -13.67 5.39
C PRO A 194 6.57 -13.25 4.13
N MET A 195 5.92 -12.56 3.19
CA MET A 195 6.57 -12.02 1.99
C MET A 195 7.58 -10.93 2.38
N LEU A 196 7.17 -9.98 3.23
CA LEU A 196 8.06 -8.90 3.68
C LEU A 196 9.28 -9.43 4.43
N ARG A 197 9.14 -10.50 5.24
CA ARG A 197 10.28 -11.19 5.89
C ARG A 197 11.26 -11.78 4.88
N ALA A 198 10.75 -12.46 3.86
CA ALA A 198 11.61 -13.03 2.81
C ALA A 198 12.35 -11.95 2.02
N ILE A 199 11.65 -10.86 1.68
CA ILE A 199 12.25 -9.70 0.99
C ILE A 199 13.31 -9.03 1.87
N LYS A 200 13.03 -8.82 3.16
CA LYS A 200 13.99 -8.26 4.12
C LYS A 200 15.27 -9.09 4.21
N THR A 201 15.14 -10.41 4.36
CA THR A 201 16.30 -11.34 4.38
C THR A 201 17.11 -11.22 3.10
N PHE A 202 16.46 -11.27 1.95
CA PHE A 202 17.11 -11.12 0.64
C PHE A 202 17.84 -9.78 0.51
N ALA A 203 17.23 -8.68 0.94
CA ALA A 203 17.81 -7.36 0.90
C ALA A 203 19.03 -7.24 1.82
N GLU A 204 18.98 -7.82 3.02
CA GLU A 204 20.10 -7.86 3.98
C GLU A 204 21.26 -8.68 3.42
N GLU A 205 21.02 -9.86 2.82
CA GLU A 205 22.03 -10.71 2.19
C GLU A 205 22.73 -10.02 1.01
N LYS A 206 22.00 -9.19 0.27
CA LYS A 206 22.50 -8.46 -0.91
C LYS A 206 22.99 -7.04 -0.59
N ASN A 207 22.85 -6.58 0.66
CA ASN A 207 23.12 -5.21 1.07
C ASN A 207 22.34 -4.17 0.24
N ILE A 208 21.06 -4.46 -0.08
CA ILE A 208 20.17 -3.57 -0.83
C ILE A 208 19.27 -2.82 0.16
N PRO A 209 19.20 -1.47 0.12
CA PRO A 209 18.21 -0.71 0.86
C PRO A 209 16.78 -1.16 0.52
N CYS A 210 16.01 -1.54 1.55
CA CYS A 210 14.67 -2.07 1.38
C CYS A 210 13.67 -1.31 2.25
N TRP A 211 12.73 -0.64 1.60
CA TRP A 211 11.65 0.07 2.25
C TRP A 211 10.36 -0.75 2.16
N ILE A 212 9.75 -1.01 3.31
CA ILE A 212 8.55 -1.84 3.42
C ILE A 212 7.38 -1.03 3.95
N SER A 213 6.21 -1.20 3.34
CA SER A 213 4.95 -0.67 3.85
C SER A 213 4.26 -1.72 4.70
N MET A 214 4.04 -1.41 5.98
CA MET A 214 3.42 -2.31 6.95
C MET A 214 1.95 -1.99 7.14
N GLU A 215 1.16 -3.03 7.39
CA GLU A 215 -0.26 -2.95 7.67
C GLU A 215 -0.57 -3.40 9.09
N GLU A 216 -1.43 -2.66 9.78
CA GLU A 216 -1.98 -3.02 11.09
C GLU A 216 -3.40 -2.50 11.27
N ARG A 217 -4.11 -3.08 12.23
CA ARG A 217 -5.42 -2.57 12.64
C ARG A 217 -5.28 -1.19 13.25
N MET A 218 -6.08 -0.26 12.79
CA MET A 218 -6.02 1.13 13.22
C MET A 218 -7.33 1.56 13.88
N ALA A 219 -7.21 2.41 14.91
CA ALA A 219 -8.35 3.08 15.49
C ALA A 219 -8.31 4.59 15.18
N CYS A 220 -7.34 5.36 15.69
CA CYS A 220 -7.32 6.81 15.48
C CYS A 220 -6.71 7.26 14.14
N GLY A 221 -5.78 6.52 13.57
CA GLY A 221 -5.06 6.88 12.34
C GLY A 221 -4.07 8.05 12.49
N VAL A 222 -3.94 8.66 13.66
CA VAL A 222 -3.15 9.90 13.89
C VAL A 222 -2.05 9.77 14.95
N GLY A 223 -1.80 8.54 15.43
CA GLY A 223 -0.71 8.26 16.37
C GLY A 223 -1.04 8.48 17.85
N ALA A 224 -2.32 8.67 18.21
CA ALA A 224 -2.72 8.97 19.60
C ALA A 224 -3.03 7.72 20.43
N CYS A 225 -3.66 6.68 19.83
CA CYS A 225 -4.24 5.55 20.57
C CYS A 225 -3.29 4.36 20.77
N LEU A 226 -2.15 4.32 20.10
CA LEU A 226 -1.16 3.23 20.12
C LEU A 226 -1.68 1.85 19.68
N ALA A 227 -2.82 1.78 18.98
CA ALA A 227 -3.40 0.52 18.53
C ALA A 227 -2.62 -0.15 17.38
N CYS A 228 -1.91 0.64 16.56
CA CYS A 228 -1.18 0.19 15.38
C CYS A 228 0.35 0.21 15.57
N VAL A 229 0.84 -0.17 16.74
CA VAL A 229 2.28 -0.20 17.02
C VAL A 229 2.93 -1.45 16.45
N CYS A 230 4.12 -1.29 15.88
CA CYS A 230 5.03 -2.38 15.54
C CYS A 230 6.31 -2.26 16.38
N LYS A 231 7.03 -3.36 16.56
CA LYS A 231 8.32 -3.36 17.25
C LYS A 231 9.38 -2.68 16.39
N SER A 232 10.27 -1.93 17.02
CA SER A 232 11.39 -1.24 16.38
C SER A 232 12.70 -1.52 17.10
N LYS A 233 13.83 -1.38 16.39
CA LYS A 233 15.16 -1.46 17.00
C LYS A 233 15.47 -0.27 17.90
N GLU A 234 14.96 0.91 17.55
CA GLU A 234 15.15 2.14 18.31
C GLU A 234 14.04 2.33 19.35
N VAL A 235 14.40 3.00 20.45
CA VAL A 235 13.45 3.45 21.47
C VAL A 235 12.69 4.66 20.96
N ASP A 236 11.36 4.60 20.98
CA ASP A 236 10.51 5.75 20.61
C ASP A 236 10.66 6.87 21.66
N GLY A 237 10.99 8.08 21.21
CA GLY A 237 11.23 9.23 22.09
C GLY A 237 10.00 9.72 22.86
N HIS A 238 8.79 9.24 22.53
CA HIS A 238 7.54 9.61 23.22
C HIS A 238 7.09 8.55 24.23
N SER A 239 7.10 7.29 23.83
CA SER A 239 6.63 6.17 24.66
C SER A 239 7.75 5.52 25.49
N HIS A 240 9.02 5.83 25.18
CA HIS A 240 10.22 5.25 25.80
C HIS A 240 10.29 3.72 25.71
N VAL A 241 9.65 3.13 24.68
CA VAL A 241 9.68 1.70 24.37
C VAL A 241 10.11 1.46 22.92
N HIS A 242 10.52 0.23 22.61
CA HIS A 242 10.89 -0.18 21.26
C HIS A 242 9.66 -0.39 20.39
N ASN A 243 9.00 0.70 19.98
CA ASN A 243 7.85 0.65 19.07
C ASN A 243 7.77 1.88 18.16
N LYS A 244 7.13 1.70 17.01
CA LYS A 244 6.74 2.76 16.09
C LYS A 244 5.25 2.62 15.76
N ARG A 245 4.57 3.74 15.56
CA ARG A 245 3.14 3.79 15.22
C ARG A 245 2.99 3.78 13.70
N ILE A 246 2.45 2.72 13.15
CA ILE A 246 2.30 2.57 11.69
C ILE A 246 1.52 3.73 11.07
N CYS A 247 0.49 4.24 11.73
CA CYS A 247 -0.31 5.35 11.21
C CYS A 247 0.37 6.73 11.24
N LYS A 248 1.46 6.90 12.01
CA LYS A 248 2.14 8.20 12.18
C LYS A 248 3.60 8.15 11.76
N ASP A 249 4.33 7.16 12.25
CA ASP A 249 5.76 7.00 12.04
C ASP A 249 6.06 6.19 10.75
N GLY A 250 5.05 5.42 10.27
CA GLY A 250 4.97 4.68 9.01
C GLY A 250 3.88 5.21 8.08
N PRO A 251 3.27 4.39 7.23
CA PRO A 251 3.41 2.92 7.15
C PRO A 251 4.71 2.42 6.53
N VAL A 252 5.48 3.28 5.86
CA VAL A 252 6.72 2.93 5.19
C VAL A 252 7.90 3.09 6.16
N PHE A 253 8.69 2.02 6.29
CA PHE A 253 9.88 1.96 7.12
C PHE A 253 11.05 1.35 6.34
N LEU A 254 12.27 1.75 6.66
CA LEU A 254 13.43 0.97 6.26
C LEU A 254 13.34 -0.40 6.96
N SER A 255 13.48 -1.49 6.22
CA SER A 255 13.23 -2.85 6.73
C SER A 255 14.11 -3.22 7.93
N THR A 256 15.28 -2.57 8.05
CA THR A 256 16.21 -2.76 9.16
C THR A 256 15.81 -2.05 10.46
N GLU A 257 14.85 -1.11 10.41
CA GLU A 257 14.37 -0.36 11.59
C GLU A 257 13.30 -1.09 12.39
N VAL A 258 12.59 -2.02 11.75
CA VAL A 258 11.42 -2.70 12.34
C VAL A 258 11.58 -4.22 12.37
N GLU A 259 10.89 -4.85 13.33
CA GLU A 259 10.75 -6.29 13.41
C GLU A 259 9.46 -6.72 12.69
N LEU A 260 9.55 -7.86 11.94
CA LEU A 260 8.44 -8.44 11.19
C LEU A 260 8.00 -9.79 11.78
#